data_e8fb25530077b94f832f7de00aad4a1c
#
_entry.id   e8fb25530077b94f832f7de00aad4a1c
#
_cell.length_a   1.000
_cell.length_b   1.000
_cell.length_c   1.000
_cell.angle_alpha   90.00
_cell.angle_beta   90.00
_cell.angle_gamma   90.00
#
_symmetry.space_group_name_H-M   'P 1'
#
loop_
_entity.id
_entity.type
_entity.pdbx_description
1 polymer ?
#
loop_
_entity_poly.entity_id
_entity_poly.type
_entity_poly.pdbx_seq_one_letter_code
_entity_poly.pdbx_strand_id
1 'polypeptide(L)'
;VKSKPAAEAGKLGIYVGGDKETYEAMRPILLYMGENVKHMGENGKGLVMKICHNALVSQIQNGVNETISLAGKNGISVMDYAEAISYGGGQNFYLDSKKTAIGKEDYTTAFSVENMAKDVNICMNLAEECGLSMPGEQAAAQVYEKALEQGYGKEDFCATIKVVRG
;
A
#
# COMPACT_ATOMS: atom_id res chain seq x y z
N VAL A 1 9.22 -3.09 4.05
CA VAL A 1 8.20 -2.19 3.48
C VAL A 1 8.82 -0.89 3.00
N LYS A 2 8.07 -0.02 2.37
CA LYS A 2 8.44 1.08 1.48
C LYS A 2 8.83 0.60 0.07
N SER A 3 9.29 1.53 -0.79
CA SER A 3 9.51 1.30 -2.22
C SER A 3 10.98 1.09 -2.59
N LYS A 4 11.27 0.81 -3.88
CA LYS A 4 12.62 0.69 -4.42
C LYS A 4 13.53 1.89 -4.08
N PRO A 5 13.11 3.17 -4.24
CA PRO A 5 13.94 4.30 -3.83
C PRO A 5 14.31 4.30 -2.34
N ALA A 6 13.41 3.82 -1.47
CA ALA A 6 13.73 3.69 -0.05
C ALA A 6 14.76 2.57 0.22
N ALA A 7 14.73 1.48 -0.56
CA ALA A 7 15.73 0.43 -0.47
C ALA A 7 17.11 0.93 -0.89
N GLU A 8 17.19 1.65 -2.01
CA GLU A 8 18.42 2.24 -2.53
C GLU A 8 19.03 3.28 -1.56
N ALA A 9 18.18 3.98 -0.80
CA ALA A 9 18.59 4.97 0.20
C ALA A 9 18.86 4.37 1.61
N GLY A 10 18.73 3.06 1.81
CA GLY A 10 18.88 2.43 3.13
C GLY A 10 17.78 2.82 4.13
N LYS A 11 16.59 3.19 3.63
CA LYS A 11 15.48 3.75 4.43
C LYS A 11 14.26 2.82 4.52
N LEU A 12 14.48 1.51 4.41
CA LEU A 12 13.39 0.54 4.55
C LEU A 12 12.80 0.53 5.96
N GLY A 13 11.51 0.19 6.06
CA GLY A 13 10.92 -0.36 7.27
C GLY A 13 11.02 -1.89 7.22
N ILE A 14 11.53 -2.51 8.27
CA ILE A 14 11.78 -3.96 8.32
C ILE A 14 11.01 -4.57 9.48
N TYR A 15 10.13 -5.51 9.20
CA TYR A 15 9.42 -6.31 10.19
C TYR A 15 10.10 -7.67 10.32
N VAL A 16 10.52 -8.03 11.51
CA VAL A 16 11.27 -9.26 11.78
C VAL A 16 10.45 -10.19 12.67
N GLY A 17 10.20 -11.41 12.20
CA GLY A 17 9.70 -12.50 13.03
C GLY A 17 10.83 -13.50 13.30
N GLY A 18 10.88 -14.03 14.51
CA GLY A 18 11.89 -15.01 14.90
C GLY A 18 12.28 -14.87 16.36
N ASP A 19 13.28 -15.64 16.76
CA ASP A 19 13.85 -15.60 18.11
C ASP A 19 14.38 -14.21 18.46
N LYS A 20 14.14 -13.76 19.70
CA LYS A 20 14.47 -12.42 20.14
C LYS A 20 15.97 -12.17 20.25
N GLU A 21 16.74 -13.15 20.73
CA GLU A 21 18.20 -13.02 20.89
C GLU A 21 18.86 -12.94 19.51
N THR A 22 18.41 -13.79 18.59
CA THR A 22 18.82 -13.73 17.16
C THR A 22 18.48 -12.39 16.53
N TYR A 23 17.27 -11.86 16.77
CA TYR A 23 16.90 -10.53 16.30
C TYR A 23 17.82 -9.42 16.84
N GLU A 24 18.11 -9.42 18.14
CA GLU A 24 18.99 -8.40 18.75
C GLU A 24 20.40 -8.47 18.17
N ALA A 25 20.93 -9.68 17.95
CA ALA A 25 22.23 -9.87 17.32
C ALA A 25 22.29 -9.39 15.88
N MET A 26 21.20 -9.57 15.11
CA MET A 26 21.13 -9.21 13.69
C MET A 26 20.68 -7.77 13.46
N ARG A 27 20.07 -7.14 14.44
CA ARG A 27 19.51 -5.77 14.31
C ARG A 27 20.52 -4.73 13.80
N PRO A 28 21.79 -4.68 14.27
CA PRO A 28 22.78 -3.74 13.73
C PRO A 28 23.01 -3.90 12.23
N ILE A 29 22.98 -5.13 11.72
CA ILE A 29 23.14 -5.42 10.28
C ILE A 29 21.91 -4.94 9.51
N LEU A 30 20.71 -5.21 10.04
CA LEU A 30 19.46 -4.79 9.41
C LEU A 30 19.33 -3.25 9.31
N LEU A 31 19.93 -2.52 10.25
CA LEU A 31 19.95 -1.06 10.25
C LEU A 31 20.78 -0.44 9.12
N TYR A 32 21.65 -1.19 8.45
CA TYR A 32 22.29 -0.74 7.21
C TYR A 32 21.32 -0.70 6.01
N MET A 33 20.22 -1.45 6.08
CA MET A 33 19.23 -1.55 5.01
C MET A 33 17.97 -0.71 5.28
N GLY A 34 17.72 -0.36 6.54
CA GLY A 34 16.50 0.35 6.92
C GLY A 34 16.61 1.14 8.21
N GLU A 35 15.91 2.27 8.26
CA GLU A 35 15.87 3.16 9.42
C GLU A 35 15.06 2.59 10.59
N ASN A 36 14.05 1.79 10.28
CA ASN A 36 13.09 1.27 11.25
C ASN A 36 13.07 -0.25 11.19
N VAL A 37 13.62 -0.88 12.20
CA VAL A 37 13.64 -2.35 12.34
C VAL A 37 12.85 -2.73 13.59
N LYS A 38 11.78 -3.51 13.42
CA LYS A 38 10.86 -3.89 14.50
C LYS A 38 10.74 -5.40 14.61
N HIS A 39 11.01 -5.94 15.81
CA HIS A 39 10.69 -7.31 16.14
C HIS A 39 9.17 -7.45 16.36
N MET A 40 8.57 -8.40 15.66
CA MET A 40 7.12 -8.63 15.67
C MET A 40 6.70 -9.87 16.47
N GLY A 41 7.66 -10.61 17.04
CA GLY A 41 7.45 -11.85 17.76
C GLY A 41 8.01 -13.06 17.00
N GLU A 42 7.41 -14.22 17.18
CA GLU A 42 7.85 -15.51 16.64
C GLU A 42 7.95 -15.53 15.10
N ASN A 43 8.52 -16.63 14.57
CA ASN A 43 8.58 -16.87 13.12
C ASN A 43 7.22 -16.69 12.46
N GLY A 44 7.21 -16.03 11.28
CA GLY A 44 6.00 -15.69 10.54
C GLY A 44 5.37 -14.36 10.93
N LYS A 45 5.52 -13.83 12.16
CA LYS A 45 4.86 -12.60 12.60
C LYS A 45 5.29 -11.36 11.81
N GLY A 46 6.55 -11.29 11.38
CA GLY A 46 7.03 -10.23 10.48
C GLY A 46 6.33 -10.25 9.12
N LEU A 47 6.09 -11.45 8.57
CA LEU A 47 5.36 -11.61 7.31
C LEU A 47 3.87 -11.25 7.47
N VAL A 48 3.22 -11.71 8.54
CA VAL A 48 1.83 -11.32 8.85
C VAL A 48 1.71 -9.80 8.94
N MET A 49 2.65 -9.14 9.65
CA MET A 49 2.62 -7.67 9.75
C MET A 49 2.79 -7.00 8.38
N LYS A 50 3.63 -7.54 7.49
CA LYS A 50 3.77 -7.02 6.11
C LYS A 50 2.48 -7.19 5.31
N ILE A 51 1.78 -8.31 5.46
CA ILE A 51 0.49 -8.58 4.82
C ILE A 51 -0.54 -7.54 5.33
N CYS A 52 -0.67 -7.37 6.64
CA CYS A 52 -1.58 -6.37 7.24
C CYS A 52 -1.26 -4.94 6.78
N HIS A 53 0.05 -4.61 6.65
CA HIS A 53 0.47 -3.29 6.15
C HIS A 53 -0.03 -3.05 4.72
N ASN A 54 0.16 -4.01 3.81
CA ASN A 54 -0.25 -3.85 2.42
C ASN A 54 -1.78 -3.87 2.26
N ALA A 55 -2.49 -4.68 3.05
CA ALA A 55 -3.95 -4.65 3.11
C ALA A 55 -4.49 -3.28 3.56
N LEU A 56 -3.88 -2.66 4.58
CA LEU A 56 -4.27 -1.31 4.97
C LEU A 56 -3.97 -0.29 3.86
N VAL A 57 -2.84 -0.42 3.17
CA VAL A 57 -2.47 0.48 2.06
C VAL A 57 -3.44 0.33 0.89
N SER A 58 -3.88 -0.89 0.54
CA SER A 58 -4.85 -1.13 -0.53
C SER A 58 -6.21 -0.49 -0.24
N GLN A 59 -6.68 -0.56 1.01
CA GLN A 59 -7.94 0.06 1.43
C GLN A 59 -7.85 1.59 1.46
N ILE A 60 -6.76 2.16 1.99
CA ILE A 60 -6.50 3.61 1.94
C ILE A 60 -6.48 4.09 0.50
N GLN A 61 -5.78 3.38 -0.39
CA GLN A 61 -5.72 3.70 -1.80
C GLN A 61 -7.10 3.69 -2.45
N ASN A 62 -7.90 2.64 -2.20
CA ASN A 62 -9.24 2.56 -2.77
C ASN A 62 -10.11 3.74 -2.32
N GLY A 63 -10.15 4.04 -1.03
CA GLY A 63 -10.90 5.18 -0.49
C GLY A 63 -10.41 6.53 -1.03
N VAL A 64 -9.09 6.71 -1.19
CA VAL A 64 -8.52 7.93 -1.80
C VAL A 64 -8.91 8.02 -3.28
N ASN A 65 -8.80 6.93 -4.05
CA ASN A 65 -9.13 6.93 -5.47
C ASN A 65 -10.61 7.25 -5.72
N GLU A 66 -11.53 6.73 -4.91
CA GLU A 66 -12.96 7.05 -4.98
C GLU A 66 -13.23 8.52 -4.66
N THR A 67 -12.71 8.99 -3.55
CA THR A 67 -13.02 10.34 -3.05
C THR A 67 -12.34 11.44 -3.86
N ILE A 68 -11.11 11.23 -4.33
CA ILE A 68 -10.43 12.18 -5.24
C ILE A 68 -11.11 12.23 -6.62
N SER A 69 -11.65 11.10 -7.10
CA SER A 69 -12.41 11.04 -8.34
C SER A 69 -13.75 11.76 -8.21
N LEU A 70 -14.44 11.57 -7.08
CA LEU A 70 -15.67 12.31 -6.77
C LEU A 70 -15.40 13.83 -6.68
N ALA A 71 -14.32 14.24 -6.00
CA ALA A 71 -13.90 15.64 -5.92
C ALA A 71 -13.63 16.22 -7.31
N GLY A 72 -12.92 15.49 -8.16
CA GLY A 72 -12.64 15.88 -9.55
C GLY A 72 -13.90 16.08 -10.40
N LYS A 73 -14.90 15.21 -10.26
CA LYS A 73 -16.21 15.36 -10.93
C LYS A 73 -16.96 16.62 -10.47
N ASN A 74 -16.61 17.17 -9.30
CA ASN A 74 -17.16 18.41 -8.76
C ASN A 74 -16.22 19.62 -8.91
N GLY A 75 -15.19 19.52 -9.78
CA GLY A 75 -14.33 20.65 -10.14
C GLY A 75 -13.18 20.92 -9.17
N ILE A 76 -12.91 20.03 -8.20
CA ILE A 76 -11.78 20.15 -7.27
C ILE A 76 -10.56 19.46 -7.88
N SER A 77 -9.44 20.18 -8.00
CA SER A 77 -8.20 19.60 -8.53
C SER A 77 -7.61 18.58 -7.56
N VAL A 78 -6.78 17.67 -8.10
CA VAL A 78 -6.04 16.68 -7.29
C VAL A 78 -5.18 17.36 -6.23
N MET A 79 -4.57 18.50 -6.54
CA MET A 79 -3.68 19.20 -5.61
C MET A 79 -4.47 19.92 -4.51
N ASP A 80 -5.58 20.59 -4.86
CA ASP A 80 -6.46 21.23 -3.86
C ASP A 80 -7.09 20.18 -2.94
N TYR A 81 -7.53 19.05 -3.50
CA TYR A 81 -8.02 17.91 -2.71
C TYR A 81 -6.96 17.44 -1.71
N ALA A 82 -5.72 17.18 -2.17
CA ALA A 82 -4.66 16.68 -1.33
C ALA A 82 -4.26 17.67 -0.22
N GLU A 83 -4.27 18.98 -0.54
CA GLU A 83 -4.04 20.04 0.45
C GLU A 83 -5.15 20.04 1.51
N ALA A 84 -6.40 20.07 1.10
CA ALA A 84 -7.55 20.11 2.01
C ALA A 84 -7.62 18.87 2.92
N ILE A 85 -7.36 17.67 2.39
CA ILE A 85 -7.31 16.43 3.17
C ILE A 85 -6.22 16.47 4.26
N SER A 86 -5.11 17.18 4.00
CA SER A 86 -4.02 17.30 4.99
C SER A 86 -4.40 18.08 6.25
N TYR A 87 -5.51 18.85 6.23
CA TYR A 87 -5.98 19.60 7.39
C TYR A 87 -6.72 18.77 8.43
N GLY A 88 -7.02 17.51 8.14
CA GLY A 88 -7.86 16.68 9.01
C GLY A 88 -7.46 15.21 9.03
N GLY A 89 -8.33 14.40 9.63
CA GLY A 89 -8.13 12.97 9.85
C GLY A 89 -8.07 12.10 8.58
N GLY A 90 -8.31 12.67 7.41
CA GLY A 90 -8.13 11.97 6.12
C GLY A 90 -6.69 11.96 5.59
N GLN A 91 -5.78 12.73 6.22
CA GLN A 91 -4.38 12.79 5.80
C GLN A 91 -3.72 11.41 5.84
N ASN A 92 -3.01 11.04 4.79
CA ASN A 92 -2.37 9.74 4.68
C ASN A 92 -1.16 9.77 3.74
N PHE A 93 -0.21 8.86 3.99
CA PHE A 93 1.04 8.76 3.22
C PHE A 93 0.82 8.37 1.76
N TYR A 94 -0.19 7.55 1.44
CA TYR A 94 -0.48 7.15 0.06
C TYR A 94 -0.79 8.39 -0.80
N LEU A 95 -1.74 9.23 -0.37
CA LEU A 95 -2.12 10.45 -1.08
C LEU A 95 -0.91 11.38 -1.25
N ASP A 96 -0.14 11.61 -0.18
CA ASP A 96 1.04 12.47 -0.23
C ASP A 96 2.07 11.99 -1.27
N SER A 97 2.27 10.69 -1.36
CA SER A 97 3.25 10.09 -2.28
C SER A 97 2.75 9.99 -3.73
N LYS A 98 1.42 9.94 -3.95
CA LYS A 98 0.83 9.65 -5.27
C LYS A 98 0.08 10.83 -5.90
N LYS A 99 -0.21 11.90 -5.18
CA LYS A 99 -0.95 13.07 -5.70
C LYS A 99 -0.37 13.63 -6.99
N THR A 100 0.95 13.70 -7.11
CA THR A 100 1.61 14.21 -8.33
C THR A 100 1.44 13.25 -9.51
N ALA A 101 1.62 11.95 -9.28
CA ALA A 101 1.42 10.91 -10.29
C ALA A 101 -0.03 10.88 -10.79
N ILE A 102 -0.98 10.88 -9.86
CA ILE A 102 -2.42 10.91 -10.15
C ILE A 102 -2.81 12.20 -10.91
N GLY A 103 -2.28 13.35 -10.48
CA GLY A 103 -2.59 14.64 -11.12
C GLY A 103 -2.01 14.80 -12.51
N LYS A 104 -0.89 14.12 -12.81
CA LYS A 104 -0.25 14.10 -14.13
C LYS A 104 -0.63 12.88 -14.98
N GLU A 105 -1.43 11.97 -14.42
CA GLU A 105 -1.75 10.67 -15.03
C GLU A 105 -0.49 9.86 -15.41
N ASP A 106 0.58 10.02 -14.63
CA ASP A 106 1.84 9.29 -14.78
C ASP A 106 1.85 8.06 -13.85
N TYR A 107 1.60 6.91 -14.43
CA TYR A 107 1.54 5.63 -13.72
C TYR A 107 2.82 4.80 -13.88
N THR A 108 3.96 5.48 -14.08
CA THR A 108 5.29 4.84 -14.07
C THR A 108 5.50 4.05 -12.77
N THR A 109 5.86 2.79 -12.90
CA THR A 109 5.82 1.80 -11.82
C THR A 109 6.92 2.02 -10.79
N ALA A 110 6.55 2.30 -9.55
CA ALA A 110 7.38 2.08 -8.36
C ALA A 110 7.00 0.77 -7.64
N PHE A 111 5.71 0.40 -7.67
CA PHE A 111 5.16 -0.87 -7.22
C PHE A 111 3.92 -1.17 -8.05
N SER A 112 3.91 -2.31 -8.75
CA SER A 112 2.90 -2.60 -9.77
C SER A 112 1.54 -3.02 -9.20
N VAL A 113 0.47 -2.81 -10.01
CA VAL A 113 -0.88 -3.32 -9.75
C VAL A 113 -0.84 -4.83 -9.49
N GLU A 114 -0.13 -5.62 -10.33
CA GLU A 114 -0.05 -7.08 -10.18
C GLU A 114 0.59 -7.51 -8.86
N ASN A 115 1.61 -6.78 -8.38
CA ASN A 115 2.26 -7.08 -7.11
C ASN A 115 1.35 -6.76 -5.92
N MET A 116 0.59 -5.66 -5.97
CA MET A 116 -0.36 -5.34 -4.91
C MET A 116 -1.55 -6.30 -4.95
N ALA A 117 -2.09 -6.65 -6.11
CA ALA A 117 -3.16 -7.63 -6.26
C ALA A 117 -2.77 -8.99 -5.64
N LYS A 118 -1.54 -9.44 -5.89
CA LYS A 118 -1.00 -10.64 -5.25
C LYS A 118 -0.99 -10.51 -3.71
N ASP A 119 -0.55 -9.37 -3.18
CA ASP A 119 -0.48 -9.15 -1.73
C ASP A 119 -1.89 -9.06 -1.10
N VAL A 120 -2.85 -8.45 -1.79
CA VAL A 120 -4.27 -8.42 -1.41
C VAL A 120 -4.84 -9.85 -1.36
N ASN A 121 -4.57 -10.69 -2.35
CA ASN A 121 -5.02 -12.08 -2.38
C ASN A 121 -4.40 -12.89 -1.23
N ILE A 122 -3.12 -12.70 -0.92
CA ILE A 122 -2.49 -13.34 0.24
C ILE A 122 -3.19 -12.91 1.54
N CYS A 123 -3.57 -11.63 1.67
CA CYS A 123 -4.30 -11.15 2.83
C CYS A 123 -5.69 -11.79 2.95
N MET A 124 -6.43 -11.89 1.85
CA MET A 124 -7.77 -12.51 1.83
C MET A 124 -7.70 -13.98 2.24
N ASN A 125 -6.72 -14.74 1.74
CA ASN A 125 -6.51 -16.13 2.13
C ASN A 125 -6.17 -16.27 3.62
N LEU A 126 -5.27 -15.41 4.14
CA LEU A 126 -4.94 -15.40 5.57
C LEU A 126 -6.15 -15.05 6.45
N ALA A 127 -6.99 -14.11 6.01
CA ALA A 127 -8.22 -13.74 6.71
C ALA A 127 -9.20 -14.92 6.76
N GLU A 128 -9.37 -15.65 5.66
CA GLU A 128 -10.20 -16.85 5.59
C GLU A 128 -9.70 -17.95 6.54
N GLU A 129 -8.39 -18.22 6.55
CA GLU A 129 -7.74 -19.18 7.47
C GLU A 129 -7.98 -18.82 8.96
N CYS A 130 -8.07 -17.52 9.27
CA CYS A 130 -8.34 -17.00 10.61
C CYS A 130 -9.84 -16.87 10.93
N GLY A 131 -10.74 -17.15 9.98
CA GLY A 131 -12.18 -16.92 10.14
C GLY A 131 -12.57 -15.44 10.25
N LEU A 132 -11.75 -14.53 9.71
CA LEU A 132 -11.95 -13.09 9.78
C LEU A 132 -12.59 -12.56 8.49
N SER A 133 -13.68 -11.80 8.61
CA SER A 133 -14.26 -11.05 7.50
C SER A 133 -13.59 -9.70 7.34
N MET A 134 -13.15 -9.38 6.11
CA MET A 134 -12.50 -8.11 5.75
C MET A 134 -13.23 -7.43 4.57
N PRO A 135 -14.44 -6.87 4.78
CA PRO A 135 -15.25 -6.32 3.68
C PRO A 135 -14.58 -5.15 2.94
N GLY A 136 -13.80 -4.33 3.62
CA GLY A 136 -13.02 -3.26 2.99
C GLY A 136 -11.93 -3.79 2.06
N GLU A 137 -11.23 -4.84 2.47
CA GLU A 137 -10.21 -5.49 1.63
C GLU A 137 -10.84 -6.25 0.46
N GLN A 138 -12.00 -6.86 0.66
CA GLN A 138 -12.75 -7.50 -0.41
C GLN A 138 -13.17 -6.51 -1.50
N ALA A 139 -13.62 -5.32 -1.12
CA ALA A 139 -13.93 -4.25 -2.07
C ALA A 139 -12.68 -3.79 -2.83
N ALA A 140 -11.54 -3.62 -2.15
CA ALA A 140 -10.27 -3.30 -2.77
C ALA A 140 -9.82 -4.41 -3.74
N ALA A 141 -9.93 -5.69 -3.36
CA ALA A 141 -9.58 -6.83 -4.21
C ALA A 141 -10.31 -6.80 -5.55
N GLN A 142 -11.61 -6.50 -5.56
CA GLN A 142 -12.41 -6.39 -6.79
C GLN A 142 -11.91 -5.27 -7.72
N VAL A 143 -11.42 -4.17 -7.17
CA VAL A 143 -10.83 -3.07 -7.97
C VAL A 143 -9.51 -3.50 -8.59
N TYR A 144 -8.68 -4.23 -7.86
CA TYR A 144 -7.42 -4.79 -8.39
C TYR A 144 -7.67 -5.82 -9.49
N GLU A 145 -8.64 -6.71 -9.31
CA GLU A 145 -9.05 -7.70 -10.31
C GLU A 145 -9.46 -7.02 -11.62
N LYS A 146 -10.35 -6.03 -11.55
CA LYS A 146 -10.74 -5.23 -12.72
C LYS A 146 -9.56 -4.50 -13.37
N ALA A 147 -8.63 -3.96 -12.57
CA ALA A 147 -7.45 -3.31 -13.11
C ALA A 147 -6.54 -4.29 -13.89
N LEU A 148 -6.41 -5.54 -13.41
CA LEU A 148 -5.70 -6.60 -14.12
C LEU A 148 -6.40 -6.98 -15.43
N GLU A 149 -7.73 -7.16 -15.41
CA GLU A 149 -8.55 -7.45 -16.60
C GLU A 149 -8.44 -6.35 -17.66
N GLN A 150 -8.32 -5.09 -17.24
CA GLN A 150 -8.14 -3.93 -18.13
C GLN A 150 -6.69 -3.72 -18.61
N GLY A 151 -5.76 -4.60 -18.22
CA GLY A 151 -4.38 -4.58 -18.69
C GLY A 151 -3.44 -3.64 -17.93
N TYR A 152 -3.84 -3.11 -16.77
CA TYR A 152 -3.00 -2.17 -15.97
C TYR A 152 -1.98 -2.86 -15.08
N GLY A 153 -1.83 -4.18 -15.18
CA GLY A 153 -0.99 -5.00 -14.29
C GLY A 153 0.44 -4.50 -14.08
N LYS A 154 1.07 -3.97 -15.13
CA LYS A 154 2.45 -3.47 -15.11
C LYS A 154 2.58 -2.01 -14.67
N GLU A 155 1.49 -1.27 -14.61
CA GLU A 155 1.50 0.12 -14.14
C GLU A 155 1.64 0.19 -12.62
N ASP A 156 1.97 1.38 -12.12
CA ASP A 156 1.98 1.64 -10.67
C ASP A 156 0.60 1.36 -10.06
N PHE A 157 0.57 0.83 -8.85
CA PHE A 157 -0.68 0.42 -8.21
C PHE A 157 -1.70 1.56 -8.06
N CYS A 158 -1.27 2.84 -8.12
CA CYS A 158 -2.20 3.97 -8.16
C CYS A 158 -3.00 4.06 -9.47
N ALA A 159 -2.61 3.31 -10.53
CA ALA A 159 -3.38 3.22 -11.78
C ALA A 159 -4.78 2.59 -11.61
N THR A 160 -5.05 1.91 -10.48
CA THR A 160 -6.39 1.45 -10.14
C THR A 160 -7.44 2.57 -10.07
N ILE A 161 -7.01 3.85 -9.97
CA ILE A 161 -7.91 5.00 -10.10
C ILE A 161 -8.62 5.03 -11.45
N LYS A 162 -8.04 4.47 -12.51
CA LYS A 162 -8.66 4.36 -13.84
C LYS A 162 -9.94 3.52 -13.80
N VAL A 163 -9.94 2.44 -12.99
CA VAL A 163 -11.13 1.59 -12.78
C VAL A 163 -12.25 2.37 -12.12
N VAL A 164 -11.92 3.27 -11.19
CA VAL A 164 -12.89 4.11 -10.48
C VAL A 164 -13.47 5.20 -11.38
N ARG A 165 -12.65 5.74 -12.29
CA ARG A 165 -13.05 6.84 -13.17
C ARG A 165 -13.89 6.39 -14.38
N GLY A 166 -13.78 5.11 -14.77
CA GLY A 166 -14.48 4.51 -15.92
C GLY A 166 -13.72 4.74 -17.22
#